data_6bb736faca809eaa027b5a3b52156583
#
_entry.id   6bb736faca809eaa027b5a3b52156583
#
_cell.length_a   1.000
_cell.length_b   1.000
_cell.length_c   1.000
_cell.angle_alpha   90.00
_cell.angle_beta   90.00
_cell.angle_gamma   90.00
#
_symmetry.space_group_name_H-M   'P 1'
#
loop_
_entity.id
_entity.type
_entity.pdbx_description
1 polymer ?
#
loop_
_entity_poly.entity_id
_entity_poly.type
_entity_poly.pdbx_seq_one_letter_code
_entity_poly.pdbx_strand_id
1 'polypeptide(L)'
;DWQMLFNVAKCKVIHFGSRNAEADYSMEGSNLESITEERDLGILIHNSLKVEKQCMKAANAANQMLGMIKRSFTFHEKDVILSLYKTLVRPKLEYCIQAWRPHFKKDINLLENVQRRATRLVHSIRDLPYERRLEILGLTTLETRRLRGDLIEVFKIFKGYDDLDPSFFFVKANTVCRGHSLKLHKFRSNLDIRKFSFSQRIVNEWNLLTEHIVLSPSLNVFKAKLDVHLRENRGYT
;
A
#
# COMPACT_ATOMS: atom_id res chain seq x y z
N ASP A 1 36.89 -2.39 -2.31
CA ASP A 1 36.49 -0.98 -2.37
C ASP A 1 35.79 -0.71 -3.69
N TRP A 2 34.49 -0.39 -3.62
CA TRP A 2 33.74 0.06 -4.75
C TRP A 2 34.21 1.47 -5.07
N GLN A 3 34.98 1.67 -6.14
CA GLN A 3 35.51 2.99 -6.57
C GLN A 3 34.40 3.89 -7.18
N MET A 4 33.17 3.81 -6.68
CA MET A 4 32.08 4.65 -7.15
C MET A 4 31.96 5.89 -6.25
N LEU A 5 32.22 7.06 -6.80
CA LEU A 5 31.99 8.34 -6.15
C LEU A 5 30.50 8.72 -6.25
N PHE A 6 29.97 9.36 -5.21
CA PHE A 6 28.63 9.92 -5.26
C PHE A 6 28.57 11.11 -6.24
N ASN A 7 27.51 11.17 -7.02
CA ASN A 7 27.24 12.37 -7.81
C ASN A 7 26.58 13.43 -6.93
N VAL A 8 27.39 14.33 -6.37
CA VAL A 8 26.95 15.36 -5.43
C VAL A 8 25.82 16.23 -6.01
N ALA A 9 25.85 16.54 -7.30
CA ALA A 9 24.80 17.32 -7.97
C ALA A 9 23.42 16.65 -7.98
N LYS A 10 23.36 15.34 -7.75
CA LYS A 10 22.11 14.57 -7.63
C LYS A 10 21.72 14.30 -6.17
N CYS A 11 22.59 14.60 -5.21
CA CYS A 11 22.30 14.42 -3.79
C CYS A 11 21.53 15.62 -3.26
N LYS A 12 20.48 15.36 -2.49
CA LYS A 12 19.58 16.37 -1.94
C LYS A 12 19.24 16.05 -0.49
N VAL A 13 18.81 17.06 0.25
CA VAL A 13 18.41 16.94 1.65
C VAL A 13 16.92 17.20 1.79
N ILE A 14 16.22 16.35 2.54
CA ILE A 14 14.83 16.59 2.97
C ILE A 14 14.80 16.64 4.49
N HIS A 15 14.32 17.74 5.03
CA HIS A 15 14.09 17.91 6.46
C HIS A 15 12.69 17.46 6.85
N PHE A 16 12.59 16.48 7.76
CA PHE A 16 11.31 15.96 8.25
C PHE A 16 10.98 16.50 9.63
N GLY A 17 9.71 16.85 9.83
CA GLY A 17 9.17 17.24 11.12
C GLY A 17 9.30 18.74 11.43
N SER A 18 8.34 19.25 12.21
CA SER A 18 8.22 20.68 12.56
C SER A 18 9.27 21.20 13.58
N ARG A 19 10.06 20.30 14.15
CA ARG A 19 11.15 20.64 15.10
C ARG A 19 12.53 20.31 14.54
N ASN A 20 12.63 20.19 13.24
CA ASN A 20 13.92 19.98 12.58
C ASN A 20 14.73 21.28 12.64
N ALA A 21 16.03 21.16 12.92
CA ALA A 21 16.93 22.32 12.97
C ALA A 21 17.25 22.91 11.59
N GLU A 22 16.84 22.20 10.50
CA GLU A 22 17.06 22.60 9.10
C GLU A 22 18.54 22.96 8.81
N ALA A 23 19.46 22.21 9.42
CA ALA A 23 20.89 22.43 9.25
C ALA A 23 21.33 22.21 7.80
N ASP A 24 22.30 22.99 7.35
CA ASP A 24 22.94 22.81 6.07
C ASP A 24 23.85 21.58 6.08
N TYR A 25 23.79 20.81 5.00
CA TYR A 25 24.63 19.63 4.80
C TYR A 25 25.52 19.83 3.57
N SER A 26 26.77 19.39 3.68
CA SER A 26 27.72 19.42 2.57
C SER A 26 28.28 18.01 2.31
N MET A 27 28.62 17.74 1.07
CA MET A 27 29.29 16.53 0.63
C MET A 27 30.41 16.91 -0.35
N GLU A 28 31.62 16.41 -0.11
CA GLU A 28 32.81 16.71 -0.91
C GLU A 28 33.04 18.24 -1.12
N GLY A 29 32.78 19.05 -0.06
CA GLY A 29 32.97 20.50 -0.09
C GLY A 29 31.83 21.27 -0.79
N SER A 30 30.82 20.63 -1.34
CA SER A 30 29.64 21.25 -1.96
C SER A 30 28.43 21.17 -1.07
N ASN A 31 27.68 22.28 -0.91
CA ASN A 31 26.43 22.29 -0.17
C ASN A 31 25.34 21.53 -0.93
N LEU A 32 24.58 20.71 -0.19
CA LEU A 32 23.45 19.96 -0.74
C LEU A 32 22.20 20.83 -0.78
N GLU A 33 21.45 20.73 -1.88
CA GLU A 33 20.18 21.43 -2.04
C GLU A 33 19.11 20.87 -1.08
N SER A 34 18.50 21.76 -0.28
CA SER A 34 17.34 21.41 0.55
C SER A 34 16.06 21.46 -0.28
N ILE A 35 15.33 20.35 -0.28
CA ILE A 35 14.10 20.18 -1.04
C ILE A 35 12.93 19.76 -0.13
N THR A 36 11.70 20.02 -0.58
CA THR A 36 10.49 19.66 0.18
C THR A 36 9.89 18.31 -0.24
N GLU A 37 10.25 17.83 -1.42
CA GLU A 37 9.77 16.56 -1.93
C GLU A 37 10.78 15.91 -2.87
N GLU A 38 10.88 14.58 -2.83
CA GLU A 38 11.74 13.81 -3.72
C GLU A 38 11.09 12.47 -4.07
N ARG A 39 11.53 11.90 -5.18
CA ARG A 39 11.10 10.57 -5.63
C ARG A 39 12.14 9.53 -5.23
N ASP A 40 11.86 8.78 -4.17
CA ASP A 40 12.69 7.66 -3.75
C ASP A 40 12.03 6.33 -4.11
N LEU A 41 12.78 5.43 -4.76
CA LEU A 41 12.32 4.11 -5.21
C LEU A 41 10.94 4.12 -5.89
N GLY A 42 10.65 5.20 -6.63
CA GLY A 42 9.38 5.37 -7.35
C GLY A 42 8.25 6.02 -6.55
N ILE A 43 8.40 6.17 -5.24
CA ILE A 43 7.44 6.80 -4.33
C ILE A 43 7.80 8.28 -4.15
N LEU A 44 6.80 9.15 -4.21
CA LEU A 44 6.96 10.57 -3.91
C LEU A 44 6.89 10.77 -2.39
N ILE A 45 8.00 11.18 -1.80
CA ILE A 45 8.13 11.50 -0.38
C ILE A 45 8.08 13.01 -0.23
N HIS A 46 7.25 13.50 0.68
CA HIS A 46 7.13 14.91 1.01
C HIS A 46 7.58 15.16 2.46
N ASN A 47 8.18 16.31 2.76
CA ASN A 47 8.70 16.65 4.08
C ASN A 47 7.66 16.58 5.22
N SER A 48 6.37 16.78 4.90
CA SER A 48 5.26 16.60 5.84
C SER A 48 4.84 15.14 6.06
N LEU A 49 5.45 14.18 5.36
CA LEU A 49 5.08 12.77 5.33
C LEU A 49 3.60 12.49 4.97
N LYS A 50 2.91 13.48 4.38
CA LYS A 50 1.55 13.30 3.84
C LYS A 50 1.61 12.58 2.51
N VAL A 51 0.71 11.61 2.32
CA VAL A 51 0.69 10.73 1.14
C VAL A 51 -0.19 11.24 -0.01
N GLU A 52 -0.84 12.39 0.14
CA GLU A 52 -1.80 12.94 -0.82
C GLU A 52 -1.20 13.08 -2.23
N LYS A 53 0.00 13.67 -2.35
CA LYS A 53 0.67 13.85 -3.65
C LYS A 53 1.00 12.52 -4.31
N GLN A 54 1.42 11.52 -3.52
CA GLN A 54 1.65 10.17 -4.04
C GLN A 54 0.35 9.52 -4.50
N CYS A 55 -0.75 9.67 -3.77
CA CYS A 55 -2.07 9.19 -4.17
C CYS A 55 -2.53 9.82 -5.50
N MET A 56 -2.35 11.14 -5.66
CA MET A 56 -2.66 11.85 -6.90
C MET A 56 -1.82 11.33 -8.07
N LYS A 57 -0.51 11.17 -7.87
CA LYS A 57 0.42 10.64 -8.88
C LYS A 57 0.03 9.22 -9.32
N ALA A 58 -0.24 8.34 -8.37
CA ALA A 58 -0.68 6.98 -8.62
C ALA A 58 -2.01 6.93 -9.38
N ALA A 59 -3.01 7.72 -8.95
CA ALA A 59 -4.31 7.82 -9.60
C ALA A 59 -4.19 8.35 -11.03
N ASN A 60 -3.37 9.39 -11.26
CA ASN A 60 -3.15 9.97 -12.59
C ASN A 60 -2.49 8.95 -13.53
N ALA A 61 -1.42 8.27 -13.09
CA ALA A 61 -0.77 7.24 -13.89
C ALA A 61 -1.70 6.06 -14.22
N ALA A 62 -2.53 5.66 -13.27
CA ALA A 62 -3.53 4.61 -13.48
C ALA A 62 -4.66 5.06 -14.43
N ASN A 63 -5.12 6.31 -14.33
CA ASN A 63 -6.12 6.89 -15.24
C ASN A 63 -5.59 7.05 -16.67
N GLN A 64 -4.33 7.45 -16.85
CA GLN A 64 -3.68 7.51 -18.17
C GLN A 64 -3.67 6.12 -18.82
N MET A 65 -3.29 5.09 -18.08
CA MET A 65 -3.31 3.71 -18.56
C MET A 65 -4.74 3.25 -18.90
N LEU A 66 -5.72 3.57 -18.04
CA LEU A 66 -7.12 3.25 -18.29
C LEU A 66 -7.66 3.96 -19.53
N GLY A 67 -7.27 5.22 -19.75
CA GLY A 67 -7.60 5.99 -20.96
C GLY A 67 -6.99 5.37 -22.22
N MET A 68 -5.76 4.86 -22.14
CA MET A 68 -5.12 4.13 -23.24
C MET A 68 -5.89 2.84 -23.56
N ILE A 69 -6.21 2.02 -22.57
CA ILE A 69 -7.01 0.81 -22.73
C ILE A 69 -8.34 1.13 -23.43
N LYS A 70 -9.07 2.17 -22.96
CA LYS A 70 -10.35 2.56 -23.54
C LYS A 70 -10.25 2.93 -25.04
N ARG A 71 -9.14 3.56 -25.46
CA ARG A 71 -8.95 3.97 -26.86
C ARG A 71 -8.45 2.86 -27.75
N SER A 72 -7.66 1.90 -27.20
CA SER A 72 -7.03 0.85 -27.98
C SER A 72 -7.92 -0.37 -28.23
N PHE A 73 -8.98 -0.54 -27.46
CA PHE A 73 -9.87 -1.70 -27.58
C PHE A 73 -11.28 -1.24 -27.91
N THR A 74 -11.84 -1.79 -28.99
CA THR A 74 -13.23 -1.50 -29.41
C THR A 74 -14.22 -2.33 -28.60
N PHE A 75 -13.88 -3.58 -28.30
CA PHE A 75 -14.70 -4.50 -27.52
C PHE A 75 -14.25 -4.52 -26.07
N HIS A 76 -15.17 -4.18 -25.17
CA HIS A 76 -14.91 -4.11 -23.73
C HIS A 76 -15.54 -5.31 -23.01
N GLU A 77 -15.08 -6.50 -23.42
CA GLU A 77 -15.49 -7.76 -22.80
C GLU A 77 -14.90 -7.89 -21.38
N LYS A 78 -15.63 -8.61 -20.53
CA LYS A 78 -15.29 -8.80 -19.12
C LYS A 78 -13.86 -9.29 -18.93
N ASP A 79 -13.48 -10.38 -19.56
CA ASP A 79 -12.20 -11.05 -19.31
C ASP A 79 -11.01 -10.24 -19.83
N VAL A 80 -11.18 -9.56 -20.97
CA VAL A 80 -10.17 -8.66 -21.54
C VAL A 80 -9.94 -7.47 -20.62
N ILE A 81 -10.99 -6.73 -20.27
CA ILE A 81 -10.88 -5.55 -19.43
C ILE A 81 -10.36 -5.92 -18.04
N LEU A 82 -10.82 -7.03 -17.46
CA LEU A 82 -10.36 -7.50 -16.16
C LEU A 82 -8.87 -7.85 -16.16
N SER A 83 -8.40 -8.53 -17.22
CA SER A 83 -6.98 -8.86 -17.38
C SER A 83 -6.13 -7.60 -17.51
N LEU A 84 -6.49 -6.69 -18.41
CA LEU A 84 -5.77 -5.42 -18.61
C LEU A 84 -5.77 -4.56 -17.35
N TYR A 85 -6.88 -4.48 -16.63
CA TYR A 85 -6.96 -3.78 -15.36
C TYR A 85 -5.99 -4.38 -14.34
N LYS A 86 -6.02 -5.70 -14.15
CA LYS A 86 -5.19 -6.41 -13.16
C LYS A 86 -3.69 -6.29 -13.46
N THR A 87 -3.31 -6.25 -14.74
CA THR A 87 -1.89 -6.25 -15.16
C THR A 87 -1.31 -4.85 -15.34
N LEU A 88 -2.08 -3.89 -15.86
CA LEU A 88 -1.54 -2.58 -16.26
C LEU A 88 -1.98 -1.42 -15.35
N VAL A 89 -3.20 -1.45 -14.84
CA VAL A 89 -3.77 -0.33 -14.07
C VAL A 89 -3.56 -0.53 -12.58
N ARG A 90 -4.00 -1.67 -12.04
CA ARG A 90 -3.99 -1.97 -10.61
C ARG A 90 -2.58 -1.93 -9.98
N PRO A 91 -1.50 -2.41 -10.60
CA PRO A 91 -0.17 -2.32 -10.02
C PRO A 91 0.27 -0.89 -9.72
N LYS A 92 -0.18 0.11 -10.51
CA LYS A 92 0.11 1.53 -10.25
C LYS A 92 -0.56 2.05 -8.97
N LEU A 93 -1.67 1.43 -8.55
CA LEU A 93 -2.44 1.80 -7.36
C LEU A 93 -1.99 1.03 -6.10
N GLU A 94 -1.22 -0.06 -6.27
CA GLU A 94 -0.85 -0.98 -5.19
C GLU A 94 0.67 -1.06 -4.96
N TYR A 95 1.50 -0.46 -5.82
CA TYR A 95 2.95 -0.52 -5.67
C TYR A 95 3.41 0.09 -4.35
N CYS A 96 4.14 -0.67 -3.54
CA CYS A 96 4.76 -0.25 -2.27
C CYS A 96 3.76 0.43 -1.29
N ILE A 97 2.55 -0.10 -1.20
CA ILE A 97 1.47 0.47 -0.35
C ILE A 97 1.84 0.53 1.14
N GLN A 98 2.78 -0.28 1.58
CA GLN A 98 3.29 -0.26 2.95
C GLN A 98 3.81 1.12 3.33
N ALA A 99 4.46 1.81 2.38
CA ALA A 99 5.02 3.14 2.60
C ALA A 99 3.98 4.26 2.56
N TRP A 100 2.93 4.16 1.69
CA TRP A 100 2.06 5.30 1.40
C TRP A 100 0.55 5.00 1.45
N ARG A 101 0.11 3.95 2.13
CA ARG A 101 -1.33 3.66 2.26
C ARG A 101 -2.07 4.87 2.83
N PRO A 102 -3.06 5.45 2.10
CA PRO A 102 -3.84 6.59 2.58
C PRO A 102 -4.76 6.21 3.74
N HIS A 103 -4.98 7.16 4.62
CA HIS A 103 -5.95 7.05 5.74
C HIS A 103 -7.08 8.09 5.64
N PHE A 104 -6.90 9.17 4.86
CA PHE A 104 -7.98 10.13 4.61
C PHE A 104 -8.95 9.60 3.56
N LYS A 105 -10.24 9.73 3.83
CA LYS A 105 -11.32 9.29 2.92
C LYS A 105 -11.20 9.90 1.51
N LYS A 106 -10.76 11.16 1.39
CA LYS A 106 -10.53 11.82 0.09
C LYS A 106 -9.53 11.06 -0.77
N ASP A 107 -8.42 10.63 -0.19
CA ASP A 107 -7.34 9.95 -0.90
C ASP A 107 -7.72 8.49 -1.20
N ILE A 108 -8.40 7.82 -0.26
CA ILE A 108 -8.96 6.49 -0.47
C ILE A 108 -9.93 6.52 -1.65
N ASN A 109 -10.88 7.47 -1.66
CA ASN A 109 -11.85 7.63 -2.74
C ASN A 109 -11.21 8.01 -4.08
N LEU A 110 -10.15 8.83 -4.06
CA LEU A 110 -9.40 9.20 -5.27
C LEU A 110 -8.89 7.95 -6.00
N LEU A 111 -8.29 7.02 -5.26
CA LEU A 111 -7.78 5.77 -5.81
C LEU A 111 -8.92 4.80 -6.19
N GLU A 112 -9.94 4.65 -5.33
CA GLU A 112 -11.09 3.78 -5.58
C GLU A 112 -11.87 4.21 -6.83
N ASN A 113 -11.95 5.52 -7.11
CA ASN A 113 -12.60 6.04 -8.30
C ASN A 113 -11.94 5.57 -9.61
N VAL A 114 -10.65 5.24 -9.60
CA VAL A 114 -10.00 4.61 -10.76
C VAL A 114 -10.58 3.22 -11.00
N GLN A 115 -10.74 2.40 -9.95
CA GLN A 115 -11.36 1.08 -10.05
C GLN A 115 -12.84 1.18 -10.44
N ARG A 116 -13.59 2.15 -9.90
CA ARG A 116 -14.97 2.42 -10.29
C ARG A 116 -15.10 2.70 -11.80
N ARG A 117 -14.17 3.49 -12.37
CA ARG A 117 -14.12 3.75 -13.81
C ARG A 117 -13.73 2.51 -14.60
N ALA A 118 -12.71 1.75 -14.14
CA ALA A 118 -12.26 0.54 -14.81
C ALA A 118 -13.41 -0.48 -14.93
N THR A 119 -14.16 -0.72 -13.84
CA THR A 119 -15.28 -1.66 -13.85
C THR A 119 -16.44 -1.21 -14.74
N ARG A 120 -16.59 0.10 -14.98
CA ARG A 120 -17.61 0.65 -15.92
C ARG A 120 -17.23 0.47 -17.40
N LEU A 121 -15.98 0.14 -17.72
CA LEU A 121 -15.60 -0.19 -19.10
C LEU A 121 -16.22 -1.51 -19.56
N VAL A 122 -16.52 -2.43 -18.65
CA VAL A 122 -17.20 -3.68 -18.99
C VAL A 122 -18.67 -3.38 -19.32
N HIS A 123 -19.03 -3.45 -20.59
CA HIS A 123 -20.34 -3.00 -21.09
C HIS A 123 -21.51 -3.75 -20.46
N SER A 124 -21.41 -5.06 -20.29
CA SER A 124 -22.50 -5.92 -19.78
C SER A 124 -22.92 -5.61 -18.32
N ILE A 125 -22.09 -4.90 -17.57
CA ILE A 125 -22.33 -4.61 -16.14
C ILE A 125 -22.20 -3.12 -15.78
N ARG A 126 -21.97 -2.24 -16.77
CA ARG A 126 -21.63 -0.82 -16.55
C ARG A 126 -22.68 -0.04 -15.75
N ASP A 127 -23.94 -0.41 -15.90
CA ASP A 127 -25.09 0.30 -15.29
C ASP A 127 -25.45 -0.28 -13.91
N LEU A 128 -24.80 -1.38 -13.50
CA LEU A 128 -25.00 -1.97 -12.18
C LEU A 128 -24.31 -1.14 -11.08
N PRO A 129 -24.82 -1.20 -9.83
CA PRO A 129 -24.13 -0.65 -8.66
C PRO A 129 -22.69 -1.15 -8.55
N TYR A 130 -21.81 -0.35 -7.95
CA TYR A 130 -20.38 -0.65 -7.90
C TYR A 130 -20.07 -1.98 -7.20
N GLU A 131 -20.75 -2.25 -6.11
CA GLU A 131 -20.62 -3.44 -5.28
C GLU A 131 -20.98 -4.70 -6.09
N ARG A 132 -22.05 -4.65 -6.89
CA ARG A 132 -22.44 -5.75 -7.79
C ARG A 132 -21.43 -5.96 -8.91
N ARG A 133 -20.84 -4.88 -9.43
CA ARG A 133 -19.75 -5.00 -10.42
C ARG A 133 -18.51 -5.68 -9.84
N LEU A 134 -18.14 -5.35 -8.61
CA LEU A 134 -17.02 -6.01 -7.91
C LEU A 134 -17.29 -7.51 -7.73
N GLU A 135 -18.48 -7.87 -7.28
CA GLU A 135 -18.90 -9.26 -7.09
C GLU A 135 -18.80 -10.07 -8.39
N ILE A 136 -19.41 -9.57 -9.49
CA ILE A 136 -19.40 -10.22 -10.81
C ILE A 136 -17.96 -10.36 -11.37
N LEU A 137 -17.09 -9.38 -11.10
CA LEU A 137 -15.71 -9.37 -11.56
C LEU A 137 -14.77 -10.14 -10.62
N GLY A 138 -15.25 -10.62 -9.47
CA GLY A 138 -14.40 -11.25 -8.45
C GLY A 138 -13.32 -10.29 -7.92
N LEU A 139 -13.66 -9.01 -7.80
CA LEU A 139 -12.80 -7.97 -7.26
C LEU A 139 -13.26 -7.59 -5.85
N THR A 140 -12.35 -7.12 -5.03
CA THR A 140 -12.63 -6.44 -3.77
C THR A 140 -12.28 -4.97 -3.89
N THR A 141 -12.68 -4.13 -2.93
CA THR A 141 -12.25 -2.73 -2.90
C THR A 141 -10.73 -2.63 -2.81
N LEU A 142 -10.16 -1.54 -3.31
CA LEU A 142 -8.73 -1.27 -3.17
C LEU A 142 -8.32 -1.08 -1.70
N GLU A 143 -9.23 -0.67 -0.84
CA GLU A 143 -8.98 -0.59 0.61
C GLU A 143 -8.76 -1.98 1.22
N THR A 144 -9.65 -2.94 0.92
CA THR A 144 -9.49 -4.35 1.34
C THR A 144 -8.21 -4.96 0.78
N ARG A 145 -7.87 -4.66 -0.46
CA ARG A 145 -6.63 -5.14 -1.09
C ARG A 145 -5.37 -4.59 -0.43
N ARG A 146 -5.38 -3.31 -0.03
CA ARG A 146 -4.25 -2.70 0.71
C ARG A 146 -4.09 -3.33 2.08
N LEU A 147 -5.20 -3.57 2.78
CA LEU A 147 -5.16 -4.31 4.03
C LEU A 147 -4.58 -5.72 3.85
N ARG A 148 -5.06 -6.42 2.81
CA ARG A 148 -4.52 -7.73 2.44
C ARG A 148 -3.01 -7.68 2.19
N GLY A 149 -2.54 -6.68 1.45
CA GLY A 149 -1.12 -6.47 1.18
C GLY A 149 -0.30 -6.24 2.45
N ASP A 150 -0.79 -5.39 3.35
CA ASP A 150 -0.15 -5.15 4.64
C ASP A 150 -0.07 -6.45 5.50
N LEU A 151 -1.14 -7.23 5.55
CA LEU A 151 -1.16 -8.50 6.31
C LEU A 151 -0.21 -9.55 5.71
N ILE A 152 -0.12 -9.62 4.39
CA ILE A 152 0.84 -10.48 3.69
C ILE A 152 2.28 -10.08 4.04
N GLU A 153 2.56 -8.78 4.09
CA GLU A 153 3.89 -8.28 4.42
C GLU A 153 4.27 -8.61 5.86
N VAL A 154 3.36 -8.43 6.81
CA VAL A 154 3.59 -8.87 8.21
C VAL A 154 3.94 -10.36 8.26
N PHE A 155 3.19 -11.20 7.54
CA PHE A 155 3.45 -12.64 7.49
C PHE A 155 4.84 -12.95 6.91
N LYS A 156 5.25 -12.26 5.83
CA LYS A 156 6.55 -12.44 5.19
C LYS A 156 7.69 -12.09 6.13
N ILE A 157 7.59 -10.94 6.81
CA ILE A 157 8.58 -10.49 7.81
C ILE A 157 8.72 -11.53 8.93
N PHE A 158 7.61 -12.03 9.49
CA PHE A 158 7.67 -13.03 10.58
C PHE A 158 8.17 -14.41 10.15
N LYS A 159 8.01 -14.76 8.89
CA LYS A 159 8.48 -16.03 8.31
C LYS A 159 9.85 -15.93 7.65
N GLY A 160 10.49 -14.76 7.66
CA GLY A 160 11.83 -14.57 7.10
C GLY A 160 11.89 -14.62 5.57
N TYR A 161 10.78 -14.32 4.87
CA TYR A 161 10.78 -14.30 3.39
C TYR A 161 11.55 -13.12 2.81
N ASP A 162 11.65 -12.01 3.55
CA ASP A 162 12.26 -10.76 3.08
C ASP A 162 13.59 -10.44 3.78
N ASP A 163 14.14 -11.39 4.54
CA ASP A 163 15.41 -11.24 5.30
C ASP A 163 15.44 -9.97 6.19
N LEU A 164 14.28 -9.61 6.74
CA LEU A 164 14.09 -8.46 7.61
C LEU A 164 13.89 -8.93 9.06
N ASP A 165 14.60 -8.31 10.01
CA ASP A 165 14.34 -8.57 11.43
C ASP A 165 12.98 -7.97 11.82
N PRO A 166 12.01 -8.80 12.28
CA PRO A 166 10.71 -8.33 12.73
C PRO A 166 10.77 -7.23 13.81
N SER A 167 11.83 -7.22 14.63
CA SER A 167 11.99 -6.28 15.73
C SER A 167 12.11 -4.80 15.28
N PHE A 168 12.55 -4.54 14.03
CA PHE A 168 12.56 -3.20 13.47
C PHE A 168 11.15 -2.61 13.27
N PHE A 169 10.16 -3.46 13.09
CA PHE A 169 8.80 -3.04 12.77
C PHE A 169 7.83 -3.27 13.91
N PHE A 170 7.98 -4.35 14.66
CA PHE A 170 6.97 -4.86 15.59
C PHE A 170 7.58 -5.33 16.91
N VAL A 171 6.83 -5.09 17.98
CA VAL A 171 7.10 -5.67 19.29
C VAL A 171 6.01 -6.73 19.54
N LYS A 172 6.43 -7.94 19.94
CA LYS A 172 5.47 -9.00 20.35
C LYS A 172 4.75 -8.57 21.62
N ALA A 173 3.47 -8.90 21.71
CA ALA A 173 2.70 -8.67 22.93
C ALA A 173 3.14 -9.66 24.02
N ASN A 174 3.42 -9.15 25.22
CA ASN A 174 3.86 -9.97 26.37
C ASN A 174 2.70 -10.67 27.11
N THR A 175 1.47 -10.52 26.63
CA THR A 175 0.28 -11.06 27.31
C THR A 175 -0.21 -12.32 26.62
N VAL A 176 -0.42 -13.38 27.42
CA VAL A 176 -1.12 -14.60 26.98
C VAL A 176 -2.65 -14.30 26.95
N CYS A 177 -3.07 -13.51 25.97
CA CYS A 177 -4.47 -13.21 25.73
C CYS A 177 -5.07 -14.21 24.73
N ARG A 178 -6.41 -14.35 24.74
CA ARG A 178 -7.15 -15.16 23.75
C ARG A 178 -6.74 -14.76 22.31
N GLY A 179 -6.54 -15.75 21.43
CA GLY A 179 -6.17 -15.58 20.02
C GLY A 179 -4.85 -16.27 19.71
N HIS A 180 -4.16 -15.81 18.68
CA HIS A 180 -2.94 -16.47 18.20
C HIS A 180 -1.67 -16.07 18.98
N SER A 181 -0.64 -16.93 18.87
CA SER A 181 0.65 -16.80 19.59
C SER A 181 1.57 -15.66 19.09
N LEU A 182 1.34 -15.13 17.89
CA LEU A 182 2.14 -14.07 17.28
C LEU A 182 1.46 -12.69 17.36
N LYS A 183 0.81 -12.38 18.48
CA LYS A 183 0.21 -11.05 18.69
C LYS A 183 1.25 -9.97 18.80
N LEU A 184 0.89 -8.80 18.28
CA LEU A 184 1.72 -7.60 18.26
C LEU A 184 1.26 -6.60 19.31
N HIS A 185 2.24 -5.93 19.92
CA HIS A 185 1.97 -4.83 20.83
C HIS A 185 1.61 -3.57 20.04
N LYS A 186 0.50 -2.92 20.38
CA LYS A 186 0.11 -1.65 19.80
C LYS A 186 0.51 -0.49 20.71
N PHE A 187 1.43 0.33 20.22
CA PHE A 187 1.82 1.54 20.95
C PHE A 187 0.76 2.64 20.86
N ARG A 188 0.63 3.42 21.92
CA ARG A 188 -0.15 4.66 21.88
C ARG A 188 0.54 5.66 20.95
N SER A 189 -0.20 6.24 20.04
CA SER A 189 0.29 7.23 19.09
C SER A 189 -0.56 8.48 19.12
N ASN A 190 0.07 9.64 19.41
CA ASN A 190 -0.60 10.94 19.47
C ASN A 190 -0.65 11.63 18.10
N LEU A 191 0.28 11.27 17.20
CA LEU A 191 0.36 11.84 15.85
C LEU A 191 -0.17 10.86 14.82
N ASP A 192 -0.94 11.35 13.86
CA ASP A 192 -1.52 10.56 12.77
C ASP A 192 -0.43 9.89 11.92
N ILE A 193 0.70 10.55 11.67
CA ILE A 193 1.85 9.97 10.97
C ILE A 193 2.28 8.66 11.62
N ARG A 194 2.39 8.62 12.95
CA ARG A 194 2.75 7.40 13.68
C ARG A 194 1.60 6.40 13.72
N LYS A 195 0.38 6.87 13.98
CA LYS A 195 -0.83 6.05 14.08
C LYS A 195 -1.10 5.27 12.80
N PHE A 196 -0.90 5.90 11.64
CA PHE A 196 -1.14 5.32 10.32
C PHE A 196 0.12 4.77 9.63
N SER A 197 1.28 4.75 10.30
CA SER A 197 2.46 4.05 9.81
C SER A 197 2.19 2.55 9.70
N PHE A 198 2.88 1.86 8.79
CA PHE A 198 2.70 0.42 8.56
C PHE A 198 2.74 -0.39 9.85
N SER A 199 3.78 -0.17 10.67
CA SER A 199 4.00 -0.91 11.92
C SER A 199 2.94 -0.66 13.01
N GLN A 200 2.09 0.36 12.87
CA GLN A 200 1.04 0.66 13.85
C GLN A 200 -0.37 0.38 13.31
N ARG A 201 -0.65 0.75 12.07
CA ARG A 201 -1.99 0.61 11.49
C ARG A 201 -2.43 -0.85 11.36
N ILE A 202 -1.48 -1.77 11.13
CA ILE A 202 -1.80 -3.17 10.87
C ILE A 202 -1.98 -4.02 12.13
N VAL A 203 -1.52 -3.56 13.29
CA VAL A 203 -1.48 -4.35 14.53
C VAL A 203 -2.84 -4.90 14.92
N ASN A 204 -3.90 -4.08 14.90
CA ASN A 204 -5.23 -4.53 15.28
C ASN A 204 -5.75 -5.62 14.34
N GLU A 205 -5.62 -5.40 13.04
CA GLU A 205 -6.08 -6.34 12.00
C GLU A 205 -5.32 -7.67 12.06
N TRP A 206 -4.01 -7.60 12.30
CA TRP A 206 -3.19 -8.79 12.51
C TRP A 206 -3.62 -9.56 13.76
N ASN A 207 -3.85 -8.88 14.87
CA ASN A 207 -4.23 -9.49 16.13
C ASN A 207 -5.66 -10.11 16.12
N LEU A 208 -6.50 -9.72 15.16
CA LEU A 208 -7.84 -10.31 14.93
C LEU A 208 -7.79 -11.61 14.13
N LEU A 209 -6.68 -11.92 13.46
CA LEU A 209 -6.56 -13.16 12.71
C LEU A 209 -6.60 -14.37 13.66
N THR A 210 -7.09 -15.50 13.16
CA THR A 210 -7.07 -16.77 13.90
C THR A 210 -5.67 -17.41 13.84
N GLU A 211 -5.34 -18.22 14.84
CA GLU A 211 -4.06 -18.93 14.89
C GLU A 211 -3.82 -19.80 13.66
N HIS A 212 -4.86 -20.47 13.19
CA HIS A 212 -4.83 -21.29 11.98
C HIS A 212 -4.41 -20.50 10.71
N ILE A 213 -4.69 -19.18 10.63
CA ILE A 213 -4.24 -18.32 9.53
C ILE A 213 -2.78 -17.92 9.74
N VAL A 214 -2.46 -17.41 10.93
CA VAL A 214 -1.13 -16.86 11.25
C VAL A 214 -0.04 -17.94 11.22
N LEU A 215 -0.34 -19.18 11.66
CA LEU A 215 0.57 -20.31 11.63
C LEU A 215 0.56 -21.09 10.31
N SER A 216 0.10 -20.50 9.23
CA SER A 216 0.13 -21.14 7.91
C SER A 216 1.55 -21.60 7.54
N PRO A 217 1.71 -22.80 6.93
CA PRO A 217 3.03 -23.37 6.63
C PRO A 217 3.74 -22.67 5.47
N SER A 218 2.99 -22.00 4.58
CA SER A 218 3.56 -21.28 3.44
C SER A 218 2.80 -20.00 3.12
N LEU A 219 3.44 -19.10 2.37
CA LEU A 219 2.86 -17.85 1.92
C LEU A 219 1.58 -18.06 1.07
N ASN A 220 1.54 -19.09 0.23
CA ASN A 220 0.38 -19.37 -0.60
C ASN A 220 -0.81 -19.85 0.23
N VAL A 221 -0.58 -20.70 1.22
CA VAL A 221 -1.61 -21.15 2.16
C VAL A 221 -2.12 -19.99 3.00
N PHE A 222 -1.21 -19.12 3.48
CA PHE A 222 -1.61 -17.90 4.19
C PHE A 222 -2.51 -17.01 3.34
N LYS A 223 -2.11 -16.72 2.09
CA LYS A 223 -2.91 -15.91 1.16
C LYS A 223 -4.31 -16.50 0.93
N ALA A 224 -4.41 -17.80 0.71
CA ALA A 224 -5.69 -18.46 0.48
C ALA A 224 -6.62 -18.34 1.70
N LYS A 225 -6.12 -18.64 2.90
CA LYS A 225 -6.89 -18.51 4.15
C LYS A 225 -7.28 -17.07 4.45
N LEU A 226 -6.35 -16.12 4.23
CA LEU A 226 -6.60 -14.70 4.40
C LEU A 226 -7.70 -14.20 3.45
N ASP A 227 -7.72 -14.68 2.21
CA ASP A 227 -8.75 -14.31 1.24
C ASP A 227 -10.15 -14.78 1.67
N VAL A 228 -10.26 -15.96 2.25
CA VAL A 228 -11.52 -16.45 2.84
C VAL A 228 -11.92 -15.56 4.01
N HIS A 229 -11.02 -15.35 4.98
CA HIS A 229 -11.26 -14.50 6.15
C HIS A 229 -11.73 -13.09 5.81
N LEU A 230 -11.07 -12.44 4.84
CA LEU A 230 -11.43 -11.09 4.42
C LEU A 230 -12.80 -11.04 3.72
N ARG A 231 -13.18 -12.07 2.96
CA ARG A 231 -14.51 -12.15 2.33
C ARG A 231 -15.62 -12.30 3.36
N GLU A 232 -15.43 -13.17 4.37
CA GLU A 232 -16.41 -13.41 5.43
C GLU A 232 -16.64 -12.18 6.31
N ASN A 233 -15.58 -11.43 6.62
CA ASN A 233 -15.64 -10.32 7.58
C ASN A 233 -15.84 -8.94 6.93
N ARG A 234 -15.55 -8.76 5.64
CA ARG A 234 -15.63 -7.46 4.96
C ARG A 234 -16.47 -7.49 3.68
N GLY A 235 -16.84 -8.66 3.18
CA GLY A 235 -17.59 -8.83 1.94
C GLY A 235 -16.88 -8.23 0.73
N TYR A 236 -17.66 -7.80 -0.25
CA TYR A 236 -17.21 -7.04 -1.43
C TYR A 236 -17.27 -5.50 -1.20
N THR A 237 -17.57 -5.08 0.03
CA THR A 237 -17.72 -3.67 0.42
C THR A 237 -16.42 -3.07 0.94
#